data_edd263f12caa4536ff09f5ca92ee34eb
#
_entry.id   edd263f12caa4536ff09f5ca92ee34eb
#
_cell.length_a   1.000
_cell.length_b   1.000
_cell.length_c   1.000
_cell.angle_alpha   90.00
_cell.angle_beta   90.00
_cell.angle_gamma   90.00
#
_symmetry.space_group_name_H-M   'P 1'
#
loop_
_entity.id
_entity.type
_entity.pdbx_description
1 polymer ?
#
loop_
_entity_poly.entity_id
_entity_poly.type
_entity_poly.pdbx_seq_one_letter_code
_entity_poly.pdbx_strand_id
1 'polypeptide(L)'
;MDEIDNKKVKSFSFNKFQFEKDIPKNGLIKDCLKAKQTTLVQIIKEPISTKGPRLSSEISLAGRFMVLIPFSERISISQKIKSQDEKKRLRTLVKNIKPKGFGVIIRTVAKNKTVSELEGDLKDLILRWKRLCINFSKADSYPTKILGEINRTTSKLRDVFDLSLIHI
;
A
#
# COMPACT_ATOMS: atom_id res chain seq x y z
N MET A 1 -9.98 -4.24 25.16
CA MET A 1 -9.29 -4.89 24.01
C MET A 1 -10.37 -5.15 22.97
N ASP A 2 -10.66 -4.10 22.17
CA ASP A 2 -11.87 -4.07 21.35
C ASP A 2 -11.70 -4.97 20.14
N GLU A 3 -12.56 -5.98 20.04
CA GLU A 3 -12.81 -6.75 18.83
C GLU A 3 -13.17 -5.76 17.72
N ILE A 4 -12.21 -5.49 16.85
CA ILE A 4 -12.47 -4.72 15.63
C ILE A 4 -13.35 -5.60 14.75
N ASP A 5 -14.64 -5.35 14.84
CA ASP A 5 -15.71 -6.02 14.11
C ASP A 5 -15.34 -6.16 12.62
N ASN A 6 -15.04 -7.39 12.22
CA ASN A 6 -14.71 -7.76 10.85
C ASN A 6 -15.81 -7.38 9.82
N LYS A 7 -17.04 -7.12 10.28
CA LYS A 7 -18.13 -6.58 9.46
C LYS A 7 -17.92 -5.10 9.09
N LYS A 8 -17.32 -4.29 9.96
CA LYS A 8 -17.04 -2.87 9.66
C LYS A 8 -15.87 -2.65 8.69
N VAL A 9 -14.97 -3.63 8.55
CA VAL A 9 -13.90 -3.57 7.55
C VAL A 9 -14.44 -3.74 6.12
N LYS A 10 -15.59 -4.40 5.96
CA LYS A 10 -16.21 -4.66 4.65
C LYS A 10 -16.87 -3.45 3.99
N SER A 11 -17.10 -2.35 4.70
CA SER A 11 -17.77 -1.15 4.18
C SER A 11 -16.84 0.05 4.06
N PHE A 12 -15.57 -0.15 3.74
CA PHE A 12 -14.70 0.98 3.48
C PHE A 12 -15.14 1.62 2.15
N SER A 13 -15.87 2.71 2.27
CA SER A 13 -16.39 3.44 1.13
C SER A 13 -15.24 4.09 0.37
N PHE A 14 -14.87 3.51 -0.76
CA PHE A 14 -14.02 4.16 -1.77
C PHE A 14 -14.76 5.34 -2.44
N ASN A 15 -16.02 5.62 -2.06
CA ASN A 15 -16.91 6.60 -2.69
C ASN A 15 -16.43 8.04 -2.59
N LYS A 16 -15.42 8.32 -1.75
CA LYS A 16 -14.81 9.66 -1.63
C LYS A 16 -13.73 9.95 -2.68
N PHE A 17 -13.32 8.94 -3.43
CA PHE A 17 -12.29 9.09 -4.45
C PHE A 17 -12.94 9.06 -5.83
N GLN A 18 -12.78 10.14 -6.59
CA GLN A 18 -13.06 10.14 -8.02
C GLN A 18 -11.83 9.63 -8.75
N PHE A 19 -12.06 8.64 -9.61
CA PHE A 19 -11.03 8.10 -10.47
C PHE A 19 -11.10 8.78 -11.83
N GLU A 20 -10.00 9.38 -12.22
CA GLU A 20 -9.83 9.82 -13.58
C GLU A 20 -9.42 8.64 -14.46
N LYS A 21 -9.68 8.76 -15.76
CA LYS A 21 -9.28 7.74 -16.72
C LYS A 21 -7.76 7.62 -16.77
N ASP A 22 -7.28 6.38 -16.91
CA ASP A 22 -5.86 6.15 -17.15
C ASP A 22 -5.42 6.88 -18.44
N ILE A 23 -4.25 7.54 -18.36
CA ILE A 23 -3.67 8.21 -19.52
C ILE A 23 -3.23 7.13 -20.53
N PRO A 24 -3.79 7.09 -21.74
CA PRO A 24 -3.33 6.17 -22.77
C PRO A 24 -1.83 6.40 -23.03
N LYS A 25 -1.12 5.35 -23.45
CA LYS A 25 0.33 5.41 -23.68
C LYS A 25 0.75 6.55 -24.63
N ASN A 26 -0.14 6.90 -25.57
CA ASN A 26 0.05 7.99 -26.54
C ASN A 26 -0.87 9.18 -26.25
N GLY A 27 -1.50 9.23 -25.07
CA GLY A 27 -2.41 10.28 -24.66
C GLY A 27 -1.67 11.52 -24.13
N LEU A 28 -2.35 12.66 -24.16
CA LEU A 28 -1.84 13.91 -23.61
C LEU A 28 -2.33 14.09 -22.17
N ILE A 29 -1.46 14.58 -21.29
CA ILE A 29 -1.81 14.83 -19.88
C ILE A 29 -3.01 15.78 -19.77
N LYS A 30 -3.14 16.76 -20.64
CA LYS A 30 -4.27 17.71 -20.68
C LYS A 30 -5.64 17.05 -20.87
N ASP A 31 -5.69 15.85 -21.42
CA ASP A 31 -6.94 15.13 -21.67
C ASP A 31 -7.45 14.42 -20.40
N CYS A 32 -6.59 14.25 -19.40
CA CYS A 32 -6.87 13.56 -18.14
C CYS A 32 -6.83 14.47 -16.92
N LEU A 33 -6.01 15.53 -16.95
CA LEU A 33 -5.86 16.45 -15.83
C LEU A 33 -6.24 17.88 -16.24
N LYS A 34 -7.01 18.53 -15.37
CA LYS A 34 -7.43 19.94 -15.57
C LYS A 34 -6.51 20.88 -14.75
N ALA A 35 -6.30 22.08 -15.25
CA ALA A 35 -5.61 23.10 -14.48
C ALA A 35 -6.34 23.36 -13.15
N LYS A 36 -5.56 23.57 -12.06
CA LYS A 36 -6.06 23.74 -10.68
C LYS A 36 -6.78 22.53 -10.08
N GLN A 37 -6.74 21.37 -10.73
CA GLN A 37 -7.27 20.13 -10.15
C GLN A 37 -6.37 19.65 -9.02
N THR A 38 -6.97 19.33 -7.87
CA THR A 38 -6.28 18.70 -6.75
C THR A 38 -6.23 17.20 -6.93
N THR A 39 -5.03 16.62 -6.82
CA THR A 39 -4.80 15.19 -7.05
C THR A 39 -3.98 14.60 -5.90
N LEU A 40 -4.37 13.41 -5.44
CA LEU A 40 -3.58 12.66 -4.47
C LEU A 40 -2.40 12.00 -5.20
N VAL A 41 -1.18 12.28 -4.74
CA VAL A 41 0.04 11.72 -5.30
C VAL A 41 0.94 11.15 -4.21
N GLN A 42 1.68 10.11 -4.55
CA GLN A 42 2.73 9.52 -3.72
C GLN A 42 4.09 9.93 -4.27
N ILE A 43 4.97 10.42 -3.38
CA ILE A 43 6.37 10.67 -3.71
C ILE A 43 7.09 9.32 -3.70
N ILE A 44 7.53 8.86 -4.87
CA ILE A 44 8.27 7.59 -5.03
C ILE A 44 9.76 7.82 -4.82
N LYS A 45 10.27 8.96 -5.28
CA LYS A 45 11.67 9.37 -5.08
C LYS A 45 11.72 10.83 -4.66
N GLU A 46 12.55 11.10 -3.68
CA GLU A 46 12.89 12.47 -3.27
C GLU A 46 13.63 13.19 -4.38
N PRO A 47 13.60 14.54 -4.39
CA PRO A 47 14.39 15.32 -5.34
C PRO A 47 15.88 15.03 -5.16
N ILE A 48 16.62 14.96 -6.26
CA ILE A 48 18.06 14.72 -6.27
C ILE A 48 18.69 15.83 -7.11
N SER A 49 19.55 16.63 -6.50
CA SER A 49 20.19 17.78 -7.16
C SER A 49 19.16 18.67 -7.86
N THR A 50 19.28 18.89 -9.15
CA THR A 50 18.39 19.72 -9.97
C THR A 50 17.10 19.02 -10.42
N LYS A 51 16.98 17.71 -10.16
CA LYS A 51 15.79 16.94 -10.55
C LYS A 51 14.75 16.97 -9.43
N GLY A 52 13.52 17.36 -9.78
CA GLY A 52 12.37 17.32 -8.87
C GLY A 52 12.01 15.91 -8.40
N PRO A 53 11.07 15.79 -7.43
CA PRO A 53 10.62 14.51 -6.92
C PRO A 53 9.90 13.71 -8.01
N ARG A 54 10.02 12.38 -7.94
CA ARG A 54 9.21 11.50 -8.78
C ARG A 54 7.89 11.18 -8.09
N LEU A 55 6.80 11.51 -8.75
CA LEU A 55 5.44 11.31 -8.26
C LEU A 55 4.75 10.16 -8.97
N SER A 56 3.77 9.54 -8.30
CA SER A 56 2.82 8.59 -8.88
C SER A 56 1.43 8.85 -8.32
N SER A 57 0.42 8.68 -9.13
CA SER A 57 -0.99 8.63 -8.69
C SER A 57 -1.40 7.26 -8.18
N GLU A 58 -0.64 6.20 -8.49
CA GLU A 58 -0.85 4.88 -7.93
C GLU A 58 -0.31 4.83 -6.49
N ILE A 59 -1.22 4.75 -5.53
CA ILE A 59 -0.88 4.70 -4.11
C ILE A 59 -0.53 3.27 -3.71
N SER A 60 0.58 3.10 -3.02
CA SER A 60 1.03 1.82 -2.49
C SER A 60 1.53 1.96 -1.05
N LEU A 61 1.08 1.09 -0.17
CA LEU A 61 1.47 1.08 1.24
C LEU A 61 2.36 -0.13 1.50
N ALA A 62 3.63 0.12 1.77
CA ALA A 62 4.60 -0.93 2.04
C ALA A 62 4.50 -1.43 3.48
N GLY A 63 4.23 -2.74 3.64
CA GLY A 63 4.33 -3.51 4.86
C GLY A 63 5.64 -4.31 4.94
N ARG A 64 5.75 -5.14 5.96
CA ARG A 64 6.89 -6.04 6.13
C ARG A 64 6.86 -7.17 5.10
N PHE A 65 5.74 -7.88 5.01
CA PHE A 65 5.57 -9.07 4.18
C PHE A 65 4.88 -8.78 2.86
N MET A 66 4.12 -7.70 2.78
CA MET A 66 3.36 -7.34 1.59
C MET A 66 3.28 -5.84 1.34
N VAL A 67 2.88 -5.48 0.13
CA VAL A 67 2.53 -4.11 -0.24
C VAL A 67 1.05 -4.09 -0.59
N LEU A 68 0.30 -3.20 0.03
CA LEU A 68 -1.13 -3.01 -0.22
C LEU A 68 -1.32 -1.94 -1.29
N ILE A 69 -2.13 -2.25 -2.30
CA ILE A 69 -2.47 -1.33 -3.40
C ILE A 69 -3.97 -1.11 -3.37
N PRO A 70 -4.44 0.05 -2.92
CA PRO A 70 -5.86 0.39 -2.99
C PRO A 70 -6.35 0.42 -4.45
N PHE A 71 -7.64 0.20 -4.65
CA PHE A 71 -8.32 0.25 -5.95
C PHE A 71 -7.85 -0.79 -6.97
N SER A 72 -7.36 -1.92 -6.49
CA SER A 72 -6.90 -3.03 -7.31
C SER A 72 -7.46 -4.34 -6.74
N GLU A 73 -7.52 -5.38 -7.56
CA GLU A 73 -7.83 -6.75 -7.10
C GLU A 73 -6.66 -7.72 -7.35
N ARG A 74 -5.58 -7.20 -7.95
CA ARG A 74 -4.44 -8.01 -8.38
C ARG A 74 -3.64 -8.53 -7.20
N ILE A 75 -3.30 -9.83 -7.23
CA ILE A 75 -2.34 -10.45 -6.31
C ILE A 75 -1.08 -10.78 -7.11
N SER A 76 0.02 -10.14 -6.78
CA SER A 76 1.34 -10.38 -7.35
C SER A 76 2.28 -10.98 -6.32
N ILE A 77 3.24 -11.79 -6.74
CA ILE A 77 4.21 -12.44 -5.85
C ILE A 77 5.61 -12.16 -6.37
N SER A 78 6.53 -11.86 -5.46
CA SER A 78 7.93 -11.61 -5.79
C SER A 78 8.52 -12.75 -6.64
N GLN A 79 9.13 -12.40 -7.75
CA GLN A 79 9.80 -13.37 -8.63
C GLN A 79 11.00 -14.06 -7.95
N LYS A 80 11.54 -13.50 -6.87
CA LYS A 80 12.62 -14.09 -6.09
C LYS A 80 12.19 -15.33 -5.31
N ILE A 81 10.90 -15.55 -5.08
CA ILE A 81 10.37 -16.80 -4.54
C ILE A 81 10.34 -17.81 -5.70
N LYS A 82 11.23 -18.80 -5.68
CA LYS A 82 11.36 -19.76 -6.79
C LYS A 82 10.37 -20.92 -6.71
N SER A 83 10.05 -21.40 -5.50
CA SER A 83 9.14 -22.54 -5.30
C SER A 83 7.73 -22.21 -5.78
N GLN A 84 7.19 -23.03 -6.67
CA GLN A 84 5.82 -22.88 -7.18
C GLN A 84 4.78 -23.23 -6.12
N ASP A 85 5.06 -24.22 -5.28
CA ASP A 85 4.16 -24.61 -4.19
C ASP A 85 4.01 -23.49 -3.16
N GLU A 86 5.13 -22.85 -2.80
CA GLU A 86 5.11 -21.70 -1.91
C GLU A 86 4.38 -20.52 -2.53
N LYS A 87 4.52 -20.26 -3.81
CA LYS A 87 3.73 -19.23 -4.51
C LYS A 87 2.24 -19.54 -4.48
N LYS A 88 1.86 -20.79 -4.74
CA LYS A 88 0.45 -21.22 -4.66
C LYS A 88 -0.09 -21.04 -3.25
N ARG A 89 0.66 -21.51 -2.23
CA ARG A 89 0.30 -21.38 -0.81
C ARG A 89 0.07 -19.91 -0.43
N LEU A 90 1.04 -19.04 -0.67
CA LEU A 90 0.95 -17.62 -0.35
C LEU A 90 -0.20 -16.92 -1.09
N ARG A 91 -0.43 -17.26 -2.37
CA ARG A 91 -1.54 -16.71 -3.14
C ARG A 91 -2.89 -17.09 -2.55
N THR A 92 -3.07 -18.34 -2.18
CA THR A 92 -4.31 -18.83 -1.56
C THR A 92 -4.55 -18.16 -0.21
N LEU A 93 -3.52 -18.08 0.64
CA LEU A 93 -3.62 -17.42 1.94
C LEU A 93 -4.01 -15.95 1.79
N VAL A 94 -3.28 -15.20 0.97
CA VAL A 94 -3.56 -13.76 0.79
C VAL A 94 -4.93 -13.53 0.12
N LYS A 95 -5.35 -14.41 -0.80
CA LYS A 95 -6.69 -14.33 -1.41
C LYS A 95 -7.80 -14.43 -0.37
N ASN A 96 -7.61 -15.25 0.66
CA ASN A 96 -8.61 -15.47 1.70
C ASN A 96 -8.68 -14.33 2.72
N ILE A 97 -7.55 -13.68 3.01
CA ILE A 97 -7.46 -12.65 4.04
C ILE A 97 -7.61 -11.22 3.50
N LYS A 98 -7.30 -10.99 2.22
CA LYS A 98 -7.35 -9.64 1.68
C LYS A 98 -8.79 -9.12 1.54
N PRO A 99 -9.07 -7.86 1.88
CA PRO A 99 -10.37 -7.26 1.62
C PRO A 99 -10.56 -6.99 0.12
N LYS A 100 -11.82 -6.88 -0.30
CA LYS A 100 -12.18 -6.45 -1.67
C LYS A 100 -11.73 -5.01 -1.92
N GLY A 101 -11.39 -4.69 -3.16
CA GLY A 101 -10.92 -3.37 -3.56
C GLY A 101 -9.44 -3.11 -3.28
N PHE A 102 -8.70 -4.11 -2.81
CA PHE A 102 -7.26 -4.00 -2.60
C PHE A 102 -6.48 -5.06 -3.38
N GLY A 103 -5.43 -4.62 -4.05
CA GLY A 103 -4.39 -5.48 -4.58
C GLY A 103 -3.29 -5.70 -3.55
N VAL A 104 -2.54 -6.78 -3.71
CA VAL A 104 -1.43 -7.13 -2.83
C VAL A 104 -0.23 -7.60 -3.64
N ILE A 105 0.95 -7.06 -3.31
CA ILE A 105 2.23 -7.60 -3.79
C ILE A 105 2.90 -8.30 -2.61
N ILE A 106 3.10 -9.61 -2.72
CA ILE A 106 3.75 -10.43 -1.70
C ILE A 106 5.27 -10.32 -1.86
N ARG A 107 5.95 -9.88 -0.80
CA ARG A 107 7.40 -9.68 -0.76
C ARG A 107 8.13 -11.00 -0.51
N THR A 108 9.43 -11.04 -0.80
CA THR A 108 10.27 -12.23 -0.63
C THR A 108 10.32 -12.69 0.84
N VAL A 109 10.31 -11.75 1.78
CA VAL A 109 10.35 -12.02 3.22
C VAL A 109 9.07 -12.69 3.77
N ALA A 110 8.01 -12.78 2.97
CA ALA A 110 6.79 -13.52 3.29
C ALA A 110 6.95 -15.04 3.14
N LYS A 111 8.07 -15.51 2.57
CA LYS A 111 8.35 -16.95 2.41
C LYS A 111 8.34 -17.64 3.78
N ASN A 112 7.67 -18.80 3.85
CA ASN A 112 7.50 -19.64 5.04
C ASN A 112 6.78 -18.95 6.23
N LYS A 113 6.19 -17.76 6.04
CA LYS A 113 5.45 -17.08 7.09
C LYS A 113 4.09 -17.69 7.31
N THR A 114 3.63 -17.62 8.55
CA THR A 114 2.32 -18.13 8.99
C THR A 114 1.18 -17.21 8.54
N VAL A 115 -0.04 -17.71 8.58
CA VAL A 115 -1.25 -16.91 8.28
C VAL A 115 -1.35 -15.73 9.25
N SER A 116 -1.12 -15.97 10.54
CA SER A 116 -1.21 -14.95 11.59
C SER A 116 -0.24 -13.78 11.36
N GLU A 117 1.01 -14.06 10.93
CA GLU A 117 1.99 -13.03 10.61
C GLU A 117 1.56 -12.18 9.42
N LEU A 118 1.02 -12.84 8.37
CA LEU A 118 0.53 -12.14 7.18
C LEU A 118 -0.72 -11.31 7.47
N GLU A 119 -1.63 -11.82 8.30
CA GLU A 119 -2.83 -11.08 8.75
C GLU A 119 -2.46 -9.86 9.59
N GLY A 120 -1.47 -9.99 10.48
CA GLY A 120 -0.97 -8.88 11.27
C GLY A 120 -0.47 -7.73 10.38
N ASP A 121 0.42 -8.03 9.44
CA ASP A 121 0.94 -7.04 8.49
C ASP A 121 -0.18 -6.39 7.65
N LEU A 122 -1.15 -7.19 7.20
CA LEU A 122 -2.29 -6.70 6.44
C LEU A 122 -3.19 -5.77 7.26
N LYS A 123 -3.46 -6.10 8.53
CA LYS A 123 -4.23 -5.25 9.45
C LYS A 123 -3.58 -3.89 9.64
N ASP A 124 -2.27 -3.86 9.85
CA ASP A 124 -1.51 -2.61 9.99
C ASP A 124 -1.57 -1.75 8.72
N LEU A 125 -1.48 -2.38 7.55
CA LEU A 125 -1.60 -1.68 6.26
C LEU A 125 -3.00 -1.09 6.07
N ILE A 126 -4.04 -1.82 6.44
CA ILE A 126 -5.43 -1.34 6.38
C ILE A 126 -5.64 -0.18 7.36
N LEU A 127 -5.06 -0.23 8.55
CA LEU A 127 -5.12 0.88 9.51
C LEU A 127 -4.41 2.14 8.97
N ARG A 128 -3.26 1.97 8.31
CA ARG A 128 -2.56 3.09 7.65
C ARG A 128 -3.41 3.68 6.52
N TRP A 129 -4.06 2.85 5.72
CA TRP A 129 -5.00 3.30 4.70
C TRP A 129 -6.16 4.09 5.29
N LYS A 130 -6.76 3.60 6.39
CA LYS A 130 -7.82 4.32 7.12
C LYS A 130 -7.37 5.71 7.57
N ARG A 131 -6.17 5.82 8.14
CA ARG A 131 -5.58 7.11 8.53
C ARG A 131 -5.42 8.04 7.34
N LEU A 132 -4.94 7.52 6.22
CA LEU A 132 -4.82 8.29 4.97
C LEU A 132 -6.19 8.86 4.56
N CYS A 133 -7.22 8.05 4.53
CA CYS A 133 -8.58 8.48 4.15
C CYS A 133 -9.15 9.55 5.10
N ILE A 134 -8.90 9.41 6.41
CA ILE A 134 -9.33 10.40 7.40
C ILE A 134 -8.60 11.73 7.18
N ASN A 135 -7.29 11.69 7.01
CA ASN A 135 -6.49 12.89 6.80
C ASN A 135 -6.84 13.58 5.46
N PHE A 136 -7.07 12.79 4.42
CA PHE A 136 -7.52 13.29 3.12
C PHE A 136 -8.87 14.02 3.24
N SER A 137 -9.80 13.48 4.03
CA SER A 137 -11.11 14.12 4.25
C SER A 137 -11.06 15.41 5.07
N LYS A 138 -9.98 15.63 5.83
CA LYS A 138 -9.76 16.83 6.67
C LYS A 138 -8.85 17.86 6.03
N ALA A 139 -8.33 17.58 4.83
CA ALA A 139 -7.40 18.48 4.16
C ALA A 139 -8.15 19.65 3.54
N ASP A 140 -7.94 20.85 4.07
CA ASP A 140 -8.60 22.09 3.63
C ASP A 140 -7.68 22.99 2.79
N SER A 141 -6.37 22.71 2.78
CA SER A 141 -5.38 23.48 2.02
C SER A 141 -4.45 22.55 1.22
N TYR A 142 -3.93 23.06 0.10
CA TYR A 142 -3.06 22.31 -0.80
C TYR A 142 -1.82 23.13 -1.21
N PRO A 143 -0.64 22.51 -1.30
CA PRO A 143 -0.34 21.10 -1.05
C PRO A 143 -0.29 20.78 0.45
N THR A 144 -0.82 19.62 0.85
CA THR A 144 -0.74 19.17 2.24
C THR A 144 -0.30 17.71 2.34
N LYS A 145 0.47 17.37 3.37
CA LYS A 145 0.94 16.01 3.62
C LYS A 145 -0.15 15.17 4.29
N ILE A 146 -0.72 14.25 3.54
CA ILE A 146 -1.82 13.38 4.00
C ILE A 146 -1.31 12.23 4.86
N LEU A 147 -0.24 11.56 4.42
CA LEU A 147 0.40 10.47 5.14
C LEU A 147 1.92 10.57 4.98
N GLY A 148 2.62 10.46 6.10
CA GLY A 148 4.09 10.32 6.08
C GLY A 148 4.47 8.86 6.00
N GLU A 149 5.50 8.55 5.23
CA GLU A 149 6.15 7.26 5.35
C GLU A 149 6.94 7.20 6.67
N ILE A 150 7.05 6.01 7.24
CA ILE A 150 7.96 5.72 8.33
C ILE A 150 9.36 6.10 7.84
N ASN A 151 10.14 6.83 8.64
CA ASN A 151 11.47 7.28 8.23
C ASN A 151 12.35 6.10 7.77
N ARG A 152 13.41 6.38 6.99
CA ARG A 152 14.29 5.35 6.40
C ARG A 152 14.84 4.37 7.44
N THR A 153 15.15 4.85 8.63
CA THR A 153 15.67 4.02 9.73
C THR A 153 14.63 3.01 10.18
N THR A 154 13.41 3.46 10.48
CA THR A 154 12.30 2.60 10.90
C THR A 154 11.87 1.63 9.78
N SER A 155 11.93 2.08 8.50
CA SER A 155 11.65 1.21 7.36
C SER A 155 12.68 0.09 7.22
N LYS A 156 13.98 0.40 7.39
CA LYS A 156 15.04 -0.62 7.39
C LYS A 156 14.96 -1.52 8.62
N LEU A 157 14.71 -0.97 9.80
CA LEU A 157 14.49 -1.76 11.01
C LEU A 157 13.33 -2.74 10.83
N ARG A 158 12.20 -2.30 10.30
CA ARG A 158 11.05 -3.16 9.98
C ARG A 158 11.43 -4.33 9.06
N ASP A 159 12.28 -4.09 8.07
CA ASP A 159 12.70 -5.12 7.11
C ASP A 159 13.73 -6.10 7.70
N VAL A 160 14.52 -5.67 8.71
CA VAL A 160 15.59 -6.45 9.35
C VAL A 160 15.13 -7.08 10.66
N PHE A 161 14.12 -6.52 11.32
CA PHE A 161 13.64 -7.00 12.62
C PHE A 161 13.02 -8.40 12.49
N ASP A 162 13.87 -9.40 12.70
CA ASP A 162 13.43 -10.75 13.01
C ASP A 162 13.59 -10.96 14.52
N LEU A 163 12.67 -11.68 15.16
CA LEU A 163 12.69 -11.97 16.60
C LEU A 163 13.99 -12.65 17.07
N SER A 164 14.79 -13.16 16.11
CA SER A 164 16.11 -13.73 16.36
C SER A 164 17.19 -12.73 16.81
N LEU A 165 16.97 -11.41 16.66
CA LEU A 165 17.91 -10.38 17.11
C LEU A 165 17.71 -9.98 18.59
N ILE A 166 16.79 -10.59 19.31
CA ILE A 166 16.54 -10.35 20.73
C ILE A 166 17.39 -11.26 21.64
N HIS A 167 18.17 -12.17 21.07
CA HIS A 167 19.11 -13.03 21.80
C HIS A 167 20.56 -12.62 21.53
N ILE A 168 20.93 -11.45 22.01
CA ILE A 168 22.33 -11.12 22.32
C ILE A 168 22.40 -10.72 23.79
#